data_01ba691e31a927d34bcdb45885f6a97b
#
_entry.id   01ba691e31a927d34bcdb45885f6a97b
#
_cell.length_a   1.000
_cell.length_b   1.000
_cell.length_c   1.000
_cell.angle_alpha   90.00
_cell.angle_beta   90.00
_cell.angle_gamma   90.00
#
_symmetry.space_group_name_H-M   'P 1'
#
loop_
_entity.id
_entity.type
_entity.pdbx_description
1 polymer ?
#
loop_
_entity_poly.entity_id
_entity_poly.type
_entity_poly.pdbx_seq_one_letter_code
_entity_poly.pdbx_strand_id
1 'polypeptide(L)'
;EDATFKGANVTADKIDFEIGGNLNVISLQDEYKLNGENKSGGINYGHTEQSDGKSYNSPSGNLSYGESKGDSKWVNNQTSIIAQNVGSIKVGETLTNVGAIIGSMNDSVRIEAKEVVVENLKDHDNGKGYNVGLSGVDRKNVVPQTELQYGSHDKEQDTNATFVNTVVIENGKEIN
;
A
#
# COMPACT_ATOMS: atom_id res chain seq x y z
N GLU A 1 3.06 11.09 31.37
CA GLU A 1 3.46 9.97 30.51
C GLU A 1 2.98 10.24 29.08
N ASP A 2 3.67 9.66 28.09
CA ASP A 2 3.33 9.75 26.67
C ASP A 2 2.28 8.69 26.28
N ALA A 3 1.51 8.99 25.24
CA ALA A 3 0.59 8.04 24.62
C ALA A 3 0.83 7.97 23.10
N THR A 4 0.72 6.77 22.53
CA THR A 4 0.89 6.56 21.11
C THR A 4 -0.21 5.64 20.58
N PHE A 5 -0.95 6.14 19.59
CA PHE A 5 -1.90 5.38 18.76
C PHE A 5 -1.30 5.20 17.36
N LYS A 6 -0.97 3.98 17.02
CA LYS A 6 -0.32 3.66 15.75
C LYS A 6 -1.04 2.50 15.07
N GLY A 7 -1.60 2.74 13.89
CA GLY A 7 -2.42 1.77 13.19
C GLY A 7 -3.70 1.38 13.94
N ALA A 8 -4.23 2.26 14.80
CA ALA A 8 -5.33 1.99 15.70
C ALA A 8 -6.55 2.86 15.38
N ASN A 9 -7.73 2.30 15.60
CA ASN A 9 -8.99 3.03 15.47
C ASN A 9 -9.71 3.05 16.83
N VAL A 10 -9.92 4.25 17.35
CA VAL A 10 -10.65 4.50 18.59
C VAL A 10 -11.94 5.22 18.24
N THR A 11 -13.06 4.60 18.60
CA THR A 11 -14.38 5.20 18.44
C THR A 11 -15.17 5.06 19.75
N ALA A 12 -15.69 6.14 20.26
CA ALA A 12 -16.50 6.17 21.46
C ALA A 12 -17.60 7.24 21.36
N ASP A 13 -18.64 7.14 22.16
CA ASP A 13 -19.67 8.18 22.22
C ASP A 13 -19.07 9.50 22.70
N LYS A 14 -18.27 9.46 23.74
CA LYS A 14 -17.48 10.57 24.28
C LYS A 14 -16.02 10.16 24.44
N ILE A 15 -15.11 11.04 24.09
CA ILE A 15 -13.67 10.88 24.33
C ILE A 15 -13.21 11.92 25.35
N ASP A 16 -12.45 11.44 26.35
CA ASP A 16 -11.83 12.30 27.35
C ASP A 16 -10.43 11.77 27.65
N PHE A 17 -9.42 12.41 27.09
CA PHE A 17 -8.02 12.06 27.25
C PHE A 17 -7.26 13.14 28.01
N GLU A 18 -6.51 12.74 29.03
CA GLU A 18 -5.57 13.59 29.75
C GLU A 18 -4.19 12.95 29.73
N ILE A 19 -3.30 13.47 28.90
CA ILE A 19 -1.97 12.95 28.63
C ILE A 19 -0.95 13.97 29.12
N GLY A 20 -0.18 13.61 30.14
CA GLY A 20 0.78 14.53 30.76
C GLY A 20 2.04 14.81 29.93
N GLY A 21 2.35 13.97 28.95
CA GLY A 21 3.47 14.12 28.01
C GLY A 21 3.00 14.35 26.58
N ASN A 22 3.56 13.60 25.65
CA ASN A 22 3.25 13.67 24.21
C ASN A 22 2.12 12.73 23.82
N LEU A 23 1.31 13.14 22.86
CA LEU A 23 0.35 12.28 22.17
C LEU A 23 0.76 12.13 20.71
N ASN A 24 1.00 10.88 20.28
CA ASN A 24 1.31 10.56 18.90
C ASN A 24 0.17 9.76 18.29
N VAL A 25 -0.41 10.25 17.19
CA VAL A 25 -1.46 9.57 16.42
C VAL A 25 -0.95 9.39 15.00
N ILE A 26 -0.59 8.14 14.65
CA ILE A 26 0.21 7.85 13.47
C ILE A 26 -0.45 6.76 12.65
N SER A 27 -0.76 7.02 11.38
CA SER A 27 -1.15 6.00 10.43
C SER A 27 0.03 5.15 9.99
N LEU A 28 -0.22 3.87 9.76
CA LEU A 28 0.79 2.93 9.29
C LEU A 28 0.70 2.75 7.79
N GLN A 29 1.84 2.84 7.12
CA GLN A 29 1.99 2.39 5.75
C GLN A 29 2.41 0.91 5.75
N ASP A 30 1.68 0.09 5.01
CA ASP A 30 2.10 -1.26 4.68
C ASP A 30 3.22 -1.16 3.63
N GLU A 31 4.32 -1.83 3.87
CA GLU A 31 5.48 -1.83 2.97
C GLU A 31 5.61 -3.17 2.26
N TYR A 32 5.77 -3.12 0.95
CA TYR A 32 6.02 -4.30 0.13
C TYR A 32 7.13 -4.03 -0.87
N LYS A 33 8.07 -4.98 -1.00
CA LYS A 33 9.13 -4.96 -2.01
C LYS A 33 9.12 -6.26 -2.79
N LEU A 34 9.04 -6.15 -4.11
CA LEU A 34 9.11 -7.25 -5.04
C LEU A 34 10.42 -7.21 -5.82
N ASN A 35 11.18 -8.29 -5.77
CA ASN A 35 12.26 -8.58 -6.70
C ASN A 35 12.07 -10.00 -7.18
N GLY A 36 11.63 -10.17 -8.40
CA GLY A 36 11.38 -11.46 -9.01
C GLY A 36 12.23 -11.66 -10.26
N GLU A 37 12.81 -12.83 -10.41
CA GLU A 37 13.44 -13.30 -11.62
C GLU A 37 12.79 -14.63 -12.00
N ASN A 38 12.42 -14.78 -13.25
CA ASN A 38 11.84 -15.99 -13.80
C ASN A 38 12.69 -16.48 -14.97
N LYS A 39 13.11 -17.73 -14.89
CA LYS A 39 13.81 -18.43 -15.96
C LYS A 39 13.16 -19.78 -16.17
N SER A 40 12.72 -20.05 -17.38
CA SER A 40 12.21 -21.38 -17.71
C SER A 40 12.69 -21.82 -19.08
N GLY A 41 12.87 -23.11 -19.24
CA GLY A 41 13.19 -23.72 -20.50
C GLY A 41 12.71 -25.17 -20.53
N GLY A 42 12.21 -25.60 -21.67
CA GLY A 42 11.73 -26.94 -21.86
C GLY A 42 11.90 -27.41 -23.30
N ILE A 43 12.11 -28.70 -23.47
CA ILE A 43 12.10 -29.39 -24.76
C ILE A 43 11.08 -30.51 -24.65
N ASN A 44 10.12 -30.52 -25.55
CA ASN A 44 9.09 -31.55 -25.66
C ASN A 44 9.23 -32.27 -26.99
N TYR A 45 8.99 -33.54 -26.97
CA TYR A 45 8.98 -34.36 -28.16
C TYR A 45 7.64 -35.08 -28.28
N GLY A 46 6.86 -34.66 -29.26
CA GLY A 46 5.57 -35.28 -29.57
C GLY A 46 5.69 -36.31 -30.71
N HIS A 47 5.06 -37.45 -30.57
CA HIS A 47 4.86 -38.42 -31.63
C HIS A 47 3.37 -38.61 -31.86
N THR A 48 2.91 -38.42 -33.09
CA THR A 48 1.50 -38.58 -33.45
C THR A 48 1.39 -39.55 -34.64
N GLU A 49 0.61 -40.61 -34.48
CA GLU A 49 0.23 -41.50 -35.56
C GLU A 49 -1.13 -41.10 -36.14
N GLN A 50 -1.19 -41.01 -37.45
CA GLN A 50 -2.47 -40.76 -38.15
C GLN A 50 -3.12 -42.06 -38.59
N SER A 51 -4.43 -42.05 -38.74
CA SER A 51 -5.23 -43.19 -39.20
C SER A 51 -4.89 -43.72 -40.59
N ASP A 52 -4.10 -42.96 -41.36
CA ASP A 52 -3.57 -43.33 -42.66
C ASP A 52 -2.22 -44.04 -42.62
N GLY A 53 -1.76 -44.40 -41.43
CA GLY A 53 -0.49 -45.08 -41.21
C GLY A 53 0.76 -44.20 -41.26
N LYS A 54 0.61 -42.89 -41.34
CA LYS A 54 1.71 -41.93 -41.27
C LYS A 54 1.96 -41.47 -39.83
N SER A 55 3.22 -41.44 -39.44
CA SER A 55 3.61 -40.88 -38.15
C SER A 55 4.42 -39.60 -38.32
N TYR A 56 4.19 -38.65 -37.39
CA TYR A 56 4.90 -37.39 -37.36
C TYR A 56 5.52 -37.18 -35.98
N ASN A 57 6.78 -36.76 -35.99
CA ASN A 57 7.48 -36.31 -34.81
C ASN A 57 7.40 -34.79 -34.76
N SER A 58 7.02 -34.24 -33.62
CA SER A 58 6.92 -32.79 -33.42
C SER A 58 7.74 -32.35 -32.20
N PRO A 59 9.05 -32.11 -32.38
CA PRO A 59 9.85 -31.50 -31.34
C PRO A 59 9.38 -30.05 -31.12
N SER A 60 9.26 -29.67 -29.87
CA SER A 60 8.99 -28.29 -29.51
C SER A 60 9.90 -27.84 -28.36
N GLY A 61 10.29 -26.58 -28.36
CA GLY A 61 11.13 -26.03 -27.31
C GLY A 61 10.59 -24.66 -26.90
N ASN A 62 10.76 -24.32 -25.63
CA ASN A 62 10.47 -23.01 -25.11
C ASN A 62 11.58 -22.53 -24.18
N LEU A 63 11.86 -21.25 -24.24
CA LEU A 63 12.73 -20.55 -23.31
C LEU A 63 12.00 -19.28 -22.89
N SER A 64 12.00 -18.96 -21.61
CA SER A 64 11.53 -17.68 -21.14
C SER A 64 12.43 -17.09 -20.08
N TYR A 65 12.54 -15.78 -20.11
CA TYR A 65 13.22 -14.97 -19.11
C TYR A 65 12.38 -13.78 -18.75
N GLY A 66 12.23 -13.51 -17.47
CA GLY A 66 11.50 -12.34 -17.00
C GLY A 66 12.07 -11.81 -15.70
N GLU A 67 11.92 -10.52 -15.52
CA GLU A 67 12.20 -9.82 -14.27
C GLU A 67 10.99 -8.99 -13.85
N SER A 68 10.78 -8.90 -12.55
CA SER A 68 9.78 -8.03 -11.94
C SER A 68 10.37 -7.30 -10.73
N LYS A 69 10.08 -6.03 -10.61
CA LYS A 69 10.47 -5.18 -9.48
C LYS A 69 9.29 -4.33 -9.09
N GLY A 70 9.08 -4.18 -7.79
CA GLY A 70 8.04 -3.31 -7.24
C GLY A 70 8.40 -2.84 -5.86
N ASP A 71 7.90 -1.67 -5.51
CA ASP A 71 8.01 -1.06 -4.20
C ASP A 71 6.69 -0.37 -3.87
N SER A 72 6.15 -0.67 -2.70
CA SER A 72 4.89 -0.09 -2.25
C SER A 72 5.00 0.33 -0.80
N LYS A 73 4.51 1.54 -0.51
CA LYS A 73 4.21 2.05 0.82
C LYS A 73 2.82 2.67 0.77
N TRP A 74 1.87 2.06 1.45
CA TRP A 74 0.47 2.44 1.30
C TRP A 74 -0.30 2.37 2.62
N VAL A 75 -1.05 3.43 2.94
CA VAL A 75 -1.96 3.43 4.07
C VAL A 75 -3.29 2.82 3.64
N ASN A 76 -3.55 1.58 4.05
CA ASN A 76 -4.84 0.94 3.80
C ASN A 76 -5.93 1.39 4.78
N ASN A 77 -5.54 1.64 6.03
CA ASN A 77 -6.45 2.10 7.07
C ASN A 77 -5.78 3.22 7.86
N GLN A 78 -6.38 4.42 7.84
CA GLN A 78 -5.90 5.53 8.66
C GLN A 78 -6.15 5.26 10.14
N THR A 79 -5.17 5.58 10.96
CA THR A 79 -5.37 5.69 12.42
C THR A 79 -6.40 6.75 12.71
N SER A 80 -7.33 6.48 13.62
CA SER A 80 -8.36 7.44 13.95
C SER A 80 -8.71 7.47 15.43
N ILE A 81 -9.04 8.66 15.91
CA ILE A 81 -9.62 8.93 17.24
C ILE A 81 -10.87 9.74 17.01
N ILE A 82 -12.04 9.08 17.04
CA ILE A 82 -13.33 9.72 16.67
C ILE A 82 -14.32 9.59 17.81
N ALA A 83 -14.75 10.73 18.34
CA ALA A 83 -15.92 10.81 19.19
C ALA A 83 -17.20 10.80 18.33
N GLN A 84 -18.27 10.13 18.78
CA GLN A 84 -19.57 10.25 18.12
C GLN A 84 -20.16 11.64 18.36
N ASN A 85 -20.02 12.16 19.57
CA ASN A 85 -20.55 13.45 19.98
C ASN A 85 -19.44 14.39 20.43
N VAL A 86 -19.20 14.51 21.72
CA VAL A 86 -18.28 15.48 22.29
C VAL A 86 -16.97 14.83 22.75
N GLY A 87 -15.89 15.58 22.71
CA GLY A 87 -14.61 15.09 23.24
C GLY A 87 -13.71 16.20 23.81
N SER A 88 -12.79 15.77 24.66
CA SER A 88 -11.70 16.58 25.20
C SER A 88 -10.40 15.79 25.14
N ILE A 89 -9.37 16.37 24.55
CA ILE A 89 -8.03 15.82 24.50
C ILE A 89 -7.07 16.88 25.03
N LYS A 90 -6.50 16.62 26.22
CA LYS A 90 -5.50 17.49 26.82
C LYS A 90 -4.14 16.82 26.77
N VAL A 91 -3.19 17.50 26.15
CA VAL A 91 -1.81 17.02 25.94
C VAL A 91 -0.87 17.99 26.65
N GLY A 92 -0.09 17.48 27.59
CA GLY A 92 0.82 18.28 28.39
C GLY A 92 2.00 18.86 27.60
N GLU A 93 2.39 18.23 26.51
CA GLU A 93 3.51 18.65 25.65
C GLU A 93 3.05 18.72 24.18
N THR A 94 3.52 17.84 23.31
CA THR A 94 3.27 17.88 21.87
C THR A 94 2.20 16.90 21.45
N LEU A 95 1.24 17.34 20.64
CA LEU A 95 0.35 16.51 19.83
C LEU A 95 0.96 16.35 18.42
N THR A 96 1.28 15.11 18.04
CA THR A 96 1.74 14.77 16.70
C THR A 96 0.67 13.97 15.97
N ASN A 97 0.17 14.49 14.85
CA ASN A 97 -0.78 13.82 13.96
C ASN A 97 -0.11 13.53 12.62
N VAL A 98 0.14 12.25 12.33
CA VAL A 98 0.78 11.81 11.07
C VAL A 98 -0.21 10.98 10.25
N GLY A 99 -0.78 11.56 9.21
CA GLY A 99 -1.72 10.91 8.31
C GLY A 99 -2.97 10.34 8.99
N ALA A 100 -3.31 10.80 10.20
CA ALA A 100 -4.40 10.25 11.01
C ALA A 100 -5.58 11.22 11.10
N ILE A 101 -6.72 10.69 11.54
CA ILE A 101 -7.97 11.45 11.70
C ILE A 101 -8.28 11.58 13.18
N ILE A 102 -8.45 12.82 13.66
CA ILE A 102 -8.86 13.12 15.04
C ILE A 102 -10.09 14.03 15.00
N GLY A 103 -11.13 13.68 15.72
CA GLY A 103 -12.29 14.58 15.76
C GLY A 103 -13.59 13.99 16.27
N SER A 104 -14.70 14.60 15.83
CA SER A 104 -16.06 14.19 16.16
C SER A 104 -16.93 14.05 14.91
N MET A 105 -17.93 13.18 14.99
CA MET A 105 -18.93 13.02 13.92
C MET A 105 -20.05 14.04 14.00
N ASN A 106 -20.59 14.29 15.19
CA ASN A 106 -21.82 15.07 15.35
C ASN A 106 -21.64 16.41 16.07
N ASP A 107 -20.60 16.53 16.90
CA ASP A 107 -20.37 17.73 17.72
C ASP A 107 -18.91 18.18 17.56
N SER A 108 -18.18 18.45 18.63
CA SER A 108 -16.81 18.89 18.56
C SER A 108 -15.91 18.20 19.58
N VAL A 109 -14.64 18.05 19.21
CA VAL A 109 -13.55 17.67 20.12
C VAL A 109 -12.68 18.88 20.38
N ARG A 110 -12.53 19.23 21.66
CA ARG A 110 -11.59 20.27 22.09
C ARG A 110 -10.23 19.62 22.35
N ILE A 111 -9.21 20.10 21.67
CA ILE A 111 -7.83 19.63 21.75
C ILE A 111 -6.96 20.76 22.29
N GLU A 112 -6.22 20.48 23.35
CA GLU A 112 -5.28 21.44 23.96
C GLU A 112 -3.90 20.80 24.02
N ALA A 113 -2.87 21.47 23.50
CA ALA A 113 -1.46 21.04 23.54
C ALA A 113 -0.54 22.27 23.64
N LYS A 114 0.70 22.08 24.06
CA LYS A 114 1.73 23.13 23.97
C LYS A 114 2.18 23.32 22.53
N GLU A 115 2.25 22.24 21.77
CA GLU A 115 2.66 22.23 20.37
C GLU A 115 1.80 21.24 19.59
N VAL A 116 1.46 21.58 18.36
CA VAL A 116 0.72 20.70 17.44
C VAL A 116 1.48 20.52 16.15
N VAL A 117 1.92 19.28 15.91
CA VAL A 117 2.64 18.87 14.68
C VAL A 117 1.69 18.08 13.79
N VAL A 118 1.58 18.48 12.53
CA VAL A 118 0.70 17.84 11.54
C VAL A 118 1.51 17.45 10.33
N GLU A 119 1.52 16.17 10.01
CA GLU A 119 2.26 15.62 8.85
C GLU A 119 1.36 14.73 8.00
N ASN A 120 1.43 14.90 6.70
CA ASN A 120 0.78 14.01 5.75
C ASN A 120 1.74 12.88 5.34
N LEU A 121 1.19 11.70 5.07
CA LEU A 121 1.96 10.60 4.50
C LEU A 121 1.79 10.59 2.98
N LYS A 122 2.88 10.35 2.28
CA LYS A 122 2.88 10.11 0.84
C LYS A 122 2.92 8.61 0.60
N ASP A 123 1.88 8.12 -0.03
CA ASP A 123 1.75 6.73 -0.41
C ASP A 123 2.16 6.55 -1.87
N HIS A 124 2.83 5.46 -2.16
CA HIS A 124 3.18 5.07 -3.51
C HIS A 124 3.08 3.55 -3.68
N ASP A 125 2.71 3.14 -4.88
CA ASP A 125 2.68 1.74 -5.29
C ASP A 125 3.16 1.66 -6.74
N ASN A 126 4.40 1.26 -6.94
CA ASN A 126 5.00 1.15 -8.24
C ASN A 126 5.50 -0.27 -8.52
N GLY A 127 5.38 -0.67 -9.76
CA GLY A 127 5.88 -1.95 -10.21
C GLY A 127 6.15 -1.95 -11.70
N LYS A 128 7.16 -2.71 -12.09
CA LYS A 128 7.47 -2.98 -13.48
C LYS A 128 7.96 -4.40 -13.66
N GLY A 129 7.59 -4.99 -14.77
CA GLY A 129 8.07 -6.32 -15.12
C GLY A 129 8.10 -6.50 -16.61
N TYR A 130 8.97 -7.37 -17.06
CA TYR A 130 8.97 -7.86 -18.44
C TYR A 130 9.20 -9.35 -18.47
N ASN A 131 8.70 -9.97 -19.52
CA ASN A 131 8.95 -11.36 -19.83
C ASN A 131 9.23 -11.50 -21.33
N VAL A 132 10.29 -12.20 -21.66
CA VAL A 132 10.65 -12.52 -23.05
C VAL A 132 10.58 -14.03 -23.20
N GLY A 133 9.74 -14.48 -24.11
CA GLY A 133 9.58 -15.89 -24.45
C GLY A 133 10.04 -16.18 -25.88
N LEU A 134 10.68 -17.32 -26.06
CA LEU A 134 10.96 -17.93 -27.36
C LEU A 134 10.35 -19.31 -27.37
N SER A 135 9.49 -19.57 -28.34
CA SER A 135 8.94 -20.91 -28.58
C SER A 135 9.07 -21.31 -30.04
N GLY A 136 9.26 -22.58 -30.28
CA GLY A 136 9.32 -23.13 -31.62
C GLY A 136 8.63 -24.51 -31.69
N VAL A 137 7.82 -24.72 -32.72
CA VAL A 137 7.19 -26.02 -33.01
C VAL A 137 7.63 -26.44 -34.40
N ASP A 138 8.23 -27.63 -34.52
CA ASP A 138 8.59 -28.17 -35.83
C ASP A 138 7.45 -29.04 -36.40
N ARG A 139 6.83 -28.50 -37.46
CA ARG A 139 6.11 -29.30 -38.46
C ARG A 139 6.61 -28.90 -39.86
N LYS A 140 7.81 -29.27 -40.25
CA LYS A 140 8.45 -28.95 -41.53
C LYS A 140 9.00 -27.54 -41.72
N ASN A 141 8.59 -26.53 -40.93
CA ASN A 141 9.21 -25.23 -40.92
C ASN A 141 9.15 -24.68 -39.48
N VAL A 142 10.31 -24.66 -38.80
CA VAL A 142 10.43 -24.00 -37.51
C VAL A 142 10.28 -22.47 -37.72
N VAL A 143 9.20 -21.94 -37.33
CA VAL A 143 9.06 -20.48 -37.19
C VAL A 143 9.19 -20.17 -35.72
N PRO A 144 10.33 -19.61 -35.26
CA PRO A 144 10.47 -19.15 -33.88
C PRO A 144 9.41 -18.08 -33.61
N GLN A 145 8.63 -18.31 -32.55
CA GLN A 145 7.71 -17.27 -32.06
C GLN A 145 8.36 -16.60 -30.86
N THR A 146 8.44 -15.29 -30.92
CA THR A 146 8.92 -14.45 -29.82
C THR A 146 7.71 -13.82 -29.13
N GLU A 147 7.63 -13.98 -27.84
CA GLU A 147 6.64 -13.31 -27.00
C GLU A 147 7.36 -12.29 -26.12
N LEU A 148 6.89 -11.06 -26.14
CA LEU A 148 7.35 -10.01 -25.27
C LEU A 148 6.17 -9.48 -24.47
N GLN A 149 6.23 -9.61 -23.15
CA GLN A 149 5.27 -9.03 -22.23
C GLN A 149 5.98 -7.96 -21.41
N TYR A 150 5.36 -6.81 -21.29
CA TYR A 150 5.79 -5.72 -20.43
C TYR A 150 4.59 -5.19 -19.66
N GLY A 151 4.79 -4.96 -18.38
CA GLY A 151 3.80 -4.34 -17.52
C GLY A 151 4.45 -3.36 -16.56
N SER A 152 3.80 -2.23 -16.34
CA SER A 152 4.17 -1.29 -15.29
C SER A 152 2.92 -0.67 -14.70
N HIS A 153 2.99 -0.36 -13.41
CA HIS A 153 2.01 0.48 -12.73
C HIS A 153 2.74 1.47 -11.83
N ASP A 154 2.12 2.61 -11.63
CA ASP A 154 2.59 3.67 -10.75
C ASP A 154 1.36 4.39 -10.19
N LYS A 155 1.23 4.38 -8.87
CA LYS A 155 0.13 5.01 -8.15
C LYS A 155 0.69 5.80 -6.99
N GLU A 156 0.15 6.98 -6.80
CA GLU A 156 0.46 7.87 -5.69
C GLU A 156 -0.83 8.37 -5.05
N GLN A 157 -0.81 8.58 -3.75
CA GLN A 157 -1.83 9.31 -3.01
C GLN A 157 -1.21 10.00 -1.80
N ASP A 158 -1.90 11.02 -1.30
CA ASP A 158 -1.58 11.63 -0.01
C ASP A 158 -2.59 11.13 1.04
N THR A 159 -2.07 10.58 2.14
CA THR A 159 -2.85 10.28 3.34
C THR A 159 -2.74 11.46 4.29
N ASN A 160 -3.77 12.30 4.30
CA ASN A 160 -3.76 13.55 5.03
C ASN A 160 -4.02 13.35 6.52
N ALA A 161 -3.23 14.02 7.35
CA ALA A 161 -3.55 14.25 8.74
C ALA A 161 -4.72 15.24 8.82
N THR A 162 -5.80 14.85 9.49
CA THR A 162 -7.05 15.61 9.45
C THR A 162 -7.63 15.82 10.85
N PHE A 163 -8.11 17.02 11.10
CA PHE A 163 -8.94 17.35 12.24
C PHE A 163 -10.38 17.61 11.76
N VAL A 164 -11.33 16.85 12.31
CA VAL A 164 -12.74 16.90 11.90
C VAL A 164 -13.59 17.40 13.06
N ASN A 165 -14.31 18.49 12.87
CA ASN A 165 -15.14 19.09 13.93
C ASN A 165 -14.35 19.23 15.24
N THR A 166 -13.25 19.95 15.20
CA THR A 166 -12.37 20.17 16.34
C THR A 166 -12.19 21.65 16.63
N VAL A 167 -11.87 21.93 17.88
CA VAL A 167 -11.29 23.20 18.32
C VAL A 167 -9.89 22.88 18.83
N VAL A 168 -8.87 23.27 18.08
CA VAL A 168 -7.47 22.99 18.41
C VAL A 168 -6.83 24.23 19.02
N ILE A 169 -6.28 24.06 20.22
CA ILE A 169 -5.64 25.10 21.00
C ILE A 169 -4.18 24.75 21.20
N GLU A 170 -3.31 25.52 20.60
CA GLU A 170 -1.85 25.42 20.78
C GLU A 170 -1.35 26.54 21.66
N ASN A 171 -0.68 26.18 22.76
CA ASN A 171 -0.13 27.14 23.73
C ASN A 171 -1.14 28.23 24.15
N GLY A 172 -2.39 27.80 24.40
CA GLY A 172 -3.48 28.68 24.83
C GLY A 172 -4.14 29.52 23.74
N LYS A 173 -3.74 29.32 22.46
CA LYS A 173 -4.31 30.04 21.30
C LYS A 173 -4.98 29.05 20.35
N GLU A 174 -6.19 29.35 19.94
CA GLU A 174 -6.91 28.59 18.91
C GLU A 174 -6.24 28.78 17.55
N ILE A 175 -6.01 27.63 16.84
CA ILE A 175 -5.29 27.60 15.56
C ILE A 175 -6.12 27.06 14.39
N ASN A 176 -7.38 26.58 14.61
CA ASN A 176 -8.29 26.14 13.54
C ASN A 176 -9.71 26.62 13.78
#